data_3172317e13270db7658ac0743ec83993
#
_entry.id   3172317e13270db7658ac0743ec83993
#
_cell.length_a   1.000
_cell.length_b   1.000
_cell.length_c   1.000
_cell.angle_alpha   90.00
_cell.angle_beta   90.00
_cell.angle_gamma   90.00
#
_symmetry.space_group_name_H-M   'P 1'
#
loop_
_entity.id
_entity.type
_entity.pdbx_description
1 polymer ?
#
loop_
_entity_poly.entity_id
_entity_poly.type
_entity_poly.pdbx_seq_one_letter_code
_entity_poly.pdbx_strand_id
1 'polypeptide(L)'
;PLWAQVNALLPEGALDGFSRFTVFTDGLDETLAYVSPLDDTGTRWELAVDPADAGELDWFTETVLHEYTHYLTLNDTQADYGAPESGARYCEEGMVARSGSYLDDFYHAFWTDYLHDRLANPDSYGFYLRHQADFVTDYASTDPSEDIAESFTYFVLWDAPEGDAVWEEKLNFFYRYPELVEFRTQARARLGL
;
A
#
# COMPACT_ATOMS: atom_id res chain seq x y z
N PRO A 1 18.98 -15.51 4.27
CA PRO A 1 18.26 -15.57 3.00
C PRO A 1 17.17 -14.49 3.00
N LEU A 2 16.97 -13.81 1.88
CA LEU A 2 16.08 -12.66 1.73
C LEU A 2 14.63 -12.96 2.18
N TRP A 3 14.08 -14.13 1.81
CA TRP A 3 12.78 -14.60 2.32
C TRP A 3 12.66 -14.55 3.85
N ALA A 4 13.69 -14.98 4.56
CA ALA A 4 13.66 -14.96 6.02
C ALA A 4 13.70 -13.52 6.58
N GLN A 5 14.34 -12.59 5.89
CA GLN A 5 14.31 -11.17 6.26
C GLN A 5 12.90 -10.60 6.08
N VAL A 6 12.30 -10.78 4.90
CA VAL A 6 10.92 -10.34 4.64
C VAL A 6 9.93 -10.94 5.65
N ASN A 7 10.03 -12.26 5.89
CA ASN A 7 9.14 -12.94 6.84
C ASN A 7 9.35 -12.50 8.30
N ALA A 8 10.51 -11.94 8.62
CA ALA A 8 10.77 -11.41 9.96
C ALA A 8 10.14 -10.02 10.19
N LEU A 9 9.88 -9.26 9.14
CA LEU A 9 9.29 -7.91 9.21
C LEU A 9 7.77 -7.95 9.37
N LEU A 10 7.10 -8.94 8.76
CA LEU A 10 5.65 -9.04 8.71
C LEU A 10 5.10 -9.97 9.80
N PRO A 11 3.85 -9.80 10.25
CA PRO A 11 3.17 -10.74 11.14
C PRO A 11 3.17 -12.16 10.61
N GLU A 12 3.04 -13.14 11.51
CA GLU A 12 2.92 -14.55 11.14
C GLU A 12 1.70 -14.77 10.25
N GLY A 13 1.87 -15.48 9.14
CA GLY A 13 0.81 -15.76 8.17
C GLY A 13 0.58 -14.64 7.16
N ALA A 14 1.17 -13.46 7.30
CA ALA A 14 0.97 -12.37 6.34
C ALA A 14 1.38 -12.72 4.91
N LEU A 15 2.37 -13.59 4.75
CA LEU A 15 2.86 -14.05 3.45
C LEU A 15 2.14 -15.29 2.88
N ASP A 16 1.17 -15.86 3.60
CA ASP A 16 0.47 -17.08 3.18
C ASP A 16 -0.35 -16.89 1.88
N GLY A 17 -0.74 -15.66 1.57
CA GLY A 17 -1.44 -15.32 0.33
C GLY A 17 -0.56 -15.22 -0.91
N PHE A 18 0.76 -15.20 -0.74
CA PHE A 18 1.68 -15.15 -1.88
C PHE A 18 1.99 -16.56 -2.39
N SER A 19 1.77 -16.75 -3.69
CA SER A 19 2.04 -18.01 -4.38
C SER A 19 3.48 -18.11 -4.92
N ARG A 20 4.16 -16.98 -5.01
CA ARG A 20 5.53 -16.87 -5.52
C ARG A 20 6.32 -15.82 -4.76
N PHE A 21 7.57 -16.13 -4.48
CA PHE A 21 8.57 -15.17 -4.04
C PHE A 21 9.69 -15.16 -5.08
N THR A 22 9.95 -13.99 -5.66
CA THR A 22 10.98 -13.81 -6.70
C THR A 22 12.11 -12.94 -6.16
N VAL A 23 13.32 -13.34 -6.45
CA VAL A 23 14.52 -12.51 -6.25
C VAL A 23 14.95 -12.05 -7.64
N PHE A 24 14.95 -10.76 -7.85
CA PHE A 24 15.34 -10.17 -9.13
C PHE A 24 16.46 -9.13 -8.90
N THR A 25 16.96 -8.56 -9.94
CA THR A 25 17.74 -7.32 -9.90
C THR A 25 17.52 -6.54 -11.19
N ASP A 26 17.32 -5.26 -11.07
CA ASP A 26 17.29 -4.30 -12.16
C ASP A 26 18.64 -3.57 -12.37
N GLY A 27 19.65 -3.95 -11.60
CA GLY A 27 21.01 -3.42 -11.67
C GLY A 27 21.20 -2.19 -10.80
N LEU A 28 21.03 -1.00 -11.35
CA LEU A 28 21.12 0.28 -10.64
C LEU A 28 19.85 1.13 -10.81
N ASP A 29 18.80 0.51 -11.33
CA ASP A 29 17.48 1.15 -11.40
C ASP A 29 16.82 1.14 -10.02
N GLU A 30 15.71 1.83 -9.83
CA GLU A 30 15.17 2.18 -8.51
C GLU A 30 14.04 1.25 -8.03
N THR A 31 13.85 0.05 -8.65
CA THR A 31 12.80 -0.88 -8.23
C THR A 31 13.28 -1.79 -7.11
N LEU A 32 12.97 -1.45 -5.87
CA LEU A 32 13.40 -2.22 -4.68
C LEU A 32 12.61 -3.52 -4.50
N ALA A 33 11.31 -3.44 -4.71
CA ALA A 33 10.39 -4.57 -4.67
C ALA A 33 9.14 -4.28 -5.50
N TYR A 34 8.34 -5.29 -5.76
CA TYR A 34 6.98 -5.13 -6.29
C TYR A 34 6.11 -6.33 -5.90
N VAL A 35 4.81 -6.13 -5.91
CA VAL A 35 3.83 -7.20 -5.91
C VAL A 35 3.01 -7.17 -7.19
N SER A 36 2.60 -8.34 -7.66
CA SER A 36 1.72 -8.42 -8.81
C SER A 36 0.79 -9.63 -8.73
N PRO A 37 -0.44 -9.53 -9.26
CA PRO A 37 -1.29 -10.69 -9.45
C PRO A 37 -0.68 -11.63 -10.50
N LEU A 38 -0.76 -12.94 -10.24
CA LEU A 38 -0.29 -14.01 -11.15
C LEU A 38 -1.42 -14.57 -12.02
N ASP A 39 -2.63 -14.08 -11.82
CA ASP A 39 -3.81 -14.49 -12.59
C ASP A 39 -4.80 -13.31 -12.74
N ASP A 40 -5.73 -13.46 -13.66
CA ASP A 40 -6.70 -12.43 -14.02
C ASP A 40 -7.81 -12.25 -12.96
N THR A 41 -7.71 -12.91 -11.82
CA THR A 41 -8.71 -12.86 -10.74
C THR A 41 -8.19 -12.24 -9.44
N GLY A 42 -6.88 -11.99 -9.34
CA GLY A 42 -6.25 -11.48 -8.12
C GLY A 42 -6.21 -12.49 -6.96
N THR A 43 -6.34 -13.80 -7.25
CA THR A 43 -6.30 -14.86 -6.22
C THR A 43 -4.89 -15.32 -5.89
N ARG A 44 -3.94 -15.16 -6.81
CA ARG A 44 -2.56 -15.60 -6.67
C ARG A 44 -1.65 -14.40 -6.88
N TRP A 45 -0.72 -14.21 -5.97
CA TRP A 45 0.18 -13.06 -5.97
C TRP A 45 1.64 -13.46 -5.93
N GLU A 46 2.47 -12.62 -6.49
CA GLU A 46 3.91 -12.63 -6.40
C GLU A 46 4.40 -11.47 -5.56
N LEU A 47 5.37 -11.73 -4.70
CA LEU A 47 6.23 -10.71 -4.10
C LEU A 47 7.63 -10.87 -4.69
N ALA A 48 8.13 -9.83 -5.32
CA ALA A 48 9.48 -9.77 -5.88
C ALA A 48 10.32 -8.73 -5.15
N VAL A 49 11.58 -9.03 -4.89
CA VAL A 49 12.48 -8.18 -4.09
C VAL A 49 13.87 -8.16 -4.73
N ASP A 50 14.47 -6.97 -4.84
CA ASP A 50 15.88 -6.81 -5.23
C ASP A 50 16.78 -6.88 -3.98
N PRO A 51 17.73 -7.85 -3.91
CA PRO A 51 18.66 -7.94 -2.79
C PRO A 51 19.67 -6.81 -2.74
N ALA A 52 19.88 -6.07 -3.83
CA ALA A 52 20.80 -4.93 -3.86
C ALA A 52 20.32 -3.81 -2.91
N ASP A 53 19.00 -3.66 -2.77
CA ASP A 53 18.35 -2.62 -1.99
C ASP A 53 18.04 -3.05 -0.54
N ALA A 54 18.20 -4.34 -0.22
CA ALA A 54 17.96 -4.89 1.12
C ALA A 54 19.03 -4.51 2.17
N GLY A 55 20.00 -3.68 1.80
CA GLY A 55 21.11 -3.29 2.68
C GLY A 55 20.78 -2.26 3.76
N GLU A 56 19.81 -1.40 3.51
CA GLU A 56 19.32 -0.37 4.43
C GLU A 56 18.02 -0.87 5.08
N LEU A 57 18.11 -1.35 6.33
CA LEU A 57 17.00 -2.07 6.97
C LEU A 57 15.72 -1.23 7.10
N ASP A 58 15.84 0.05 7.42
CA ASP A 58 14.68 0.93 7.60
C ASP A 58 13.94 1.12 6.27
N TRP A 59 14.67 1.45 5.21
CA TRP A 59 14.11 1.60 3.88
C TRP A 59 13.53 0.29 3.33
N PHE A 60 14.24 -0.82 3.54
CA PHE A 60 13.75 -2.14 3.18
C PHE A 60 12.44 -2.50 3.90
N THR A 61 12.33 -2.12 5.17
CA THR A 61 11.11 -2.35 5.97
C THR A 61 9.94 -1.53 5.42
N GLU A 62 10.15 -0.25 5.10
CA GLU A 62 9.14 0.60 4.46
C GLU A 62 8.66 -0.01 3.14
N THR A 63 9.59 -0.39 2.27
CA THR A 63 9.27 -1.02 0.98
C THR A 63 8.46 -2.31 1.13
N VAL A 64 8.87 -3.21 2.04
CA VAL A 64 8.14 -4.47 2.25
C VAL A 64 6.72 -4.24 2.78
N LEU A 65 6.52 -3.26 3.68
CA LEU A 65 5.20 -2.91 4.18
C LEU A 65 4.34 -2.27 3.10
N HIS A 66 4.91 -1.41 2.29
CA HIS A 66 4.25 -0.77 1.15
C HIS A 66 3.75 -1.81 0.15
N GLU A 67 4.62 -2.69 -0.30
CA GLU A 67 4.26 -3.75 -1.25
C GLU A 67 3.25 -4.74 -0.67
N TYR A 68 3.42 -5.10 0.60
CA TYR A 68 2.42 -5.92 1.29
C TYR A 68 1.05 -5.25 1.30
N THR A 69 0.99 -3.94 1.42
CA THR A 69 -0.28 -3.19 1.45
C THR A 69 -0.98 -3.23 0.10
N HIS A 70 -0.27 -3.19 -1.02
CA HIS A 70 -0.88 -3.43 -2.32
C HIS A 70 -1.54 -4.81 -2.37
N TYR A 71 -0.86 -5.87 -1.95
CA TYR A 71 -1.51 -7.18 -1.82
C TYR A 71 -2.72 -7.14 -0.88
N LEU A 72 -2.59 -6.52 0.29
CA LEU A 72 -3.65 -6.43 1.31
C LEU A 72 -4.92 -5.76 0.76
N THR A 73 -4.78 -4.75 -0.08
CA THR A 73 -5.87 -3.90 -0.56
C THR A 73 -6.38 -4.25 -1.96
N LEU A 74 -5.65 -5.09 -2.71
CA LEU A 74 -5.94 -5.40 -4.11
C LEU A 74 -6.17 -6.91 -4.37
N ASN A 75 -6.06 -7.80 -3.36
CA ASN A 75 -6.36 -9.21 -3.56
C ASN A 75 -7.86 -9.43 -3.89
N ASP A 76 -8.22 -10.62 -4.31
CA ASP A 76 -9.56 -10.98 -4.79
C ASP A 76 -10.70 -10.75 -3.78
N THR A 77 -10.39 -10.63 -2.49
CA THR A 77 -11.37 -10.27 -1.46
C THR A 77 -11.65 -8.76 -1.41
N GLN A 78 -10.72 -7.94 -1.89
CA GLN A 78 -10.75 -6.48 -1.84
C GLN A 78 -11.08 -5.85 -3.21
N ALA A 79 -10.71 -6.52 -4.29
CA ALA A 79 -10.86 -6.03 -5.65
C ALA A 79 -11.51 -7.08 -6.57
N ASP A 80 -12.13 -6.61 -7.64
CA ASP A 80 -12.75 -7.43 -8.68
C ASP A 80 -12.12 -7.08 -10.03
N TYR A 81 -11.39 -8.04 -10.59
CA TYR A 81 -10.66 -7.90 -11.86
C TYR A 81 -11.53 -8.16 -13.10
N GLY A 82 -12.76 -8.64 -12.92
CA GLY A 82 -13.71 -8.90 -14.00
C GLY A 82 -14.90 -7.95 -14.04
N ALA A 83 -15.01 -7.06 -13.06
CA ALA A 83 -16.14 -6.12 -13.00
C ALA A 83 -16.00 -5.00 -14.04
N PRO A 84 -17.09 -4.53 -14.62
CA PRO A 84 -17.08 -3.32 -15.43
C PRO A 84 -16.75 -2.10 -14.55
N GLU A 85 -15.99 -1.17 -15.09
CA GLU A 85 -15.71 0.09 -14.41
C GLU A 85 -17.00 0.82 -14.04
N SER A 86 -17.01 1.42 -12.88
CA SER A 86 -18.14 2.15 -12.32
C SER A 86 -17.65 3.45 -11.69
N GLY A 87 -18.19 4.57 -12.10
CA GLY A 87 -17.84 5.87 -11.52
C GLY A 87 -18.15 6.05 -10.03
N ALA A 88 -18.80 5.05 -9.41
CA ALA A 88 -19.10 5.06 -7.97
C ALA A 88 -18.02 4.37 -7.13
N ARG A 89 -17.04 3.68 -7.76
CA ARG A 89 -15.94 2.95 -7.08
C ARG A 89 -14.62 3.30 -7.73
N TYR A 90 -13.55 3.20 -6.97
CA TYR A 90 -12.23 3.35 -7.55
C TYR A 90 -11.92 2.21 -8.52
N CYS A 91 -11.39 2.59 -9.68
CA CYS A 91 -11.02 1.67 -10.76
C CYS A 91 -9.62 2.02 -11.25
N GLU A 92 -8.78 1.02 -11.40
CA GLU A 92 -7.41 1.17 -11.91
C GLU A 92 -7.00 -0.10 -12.66
N GLU A 93 -6.39 0.05 -13.84
CA GLU A 93 -5.78 -1.04 -14.63
C GLU A 93 -6.62 -2.33 -14.76
N GLY A 94 -7.93 -2.18 -14.94
CA GLY A 94 -8.87 -3.32 -15.06
C GLY A 94 -9.32 -3.92 -13.74
N MET A 95 -8.92 -3.34 -12.62
CA MET A 95 -9.38 -3.66 -11.29
C MET A 95 -10.45 -2.67 -10.84
N VAL A 96 -11.46 -3.15 -10.12
CA VAL A 96 -12.50 -2.35 -9.48
C VAL A 96 -12.52 -2.68 -7.99
N ALA A 97 -12.29 -1.69 -7.13
CA ALA A 97 -12.36 -1.90 -5.68
C ALA A 97 -13.74 -2.41 -5.28
N ARG A 98 -13.81 -3.45 -4.44
CA ARG A 98 -15.08 -3.97 -3.94
C ARG A 98 -15.69 -2.98 -2.96
N SER A 99 -17.02 -2.84 -3.03
CA SER A 99 -17.72 -1.96 -2.08
C SER A 99 -17.46 -2.36 -0.63
N GLY A 100 -17.00 -1.41 0.17
CA GLY A 100 -16.61 -1.64 1.57
C GLY A 100 -15.26 -2.35 1.75
N SER A 101 -14.45 -2.46 0.70
CA SER A 101 -13.04 -2.84 0.82
C SER A 101 -12.22 -1.70 1.42
N TYR A 102 -11.01 -1.98 1.90
CA TYR A 102 -10.14 -0.96 2.48
C TYR A 102 -9.89 0.19 1.50
N LEU A 103 -9.59 -0.14 0.24
CA LEU A 103 -9.33 0.86 -0.80
C LEU A 103 -10.60 1.64 -1.19
N ASP A 104 -11.76 1.00 -1.27
CA ASP A 104 -13.03 1.68 -1.54
C ASP A 104 -13.40 2.66 -0.42
N ASP A 105 -13.29 2.24 0.83
CA ASP A 105 -13.55 3.09 1.99
C ASP A 105 -12.55 4.25 2.08
N PHE A 106 -11.27 4.00 1.80
CA PHE A 106 -10.21 5.02 1.79
C PHE A 106 -10.42 6.04 0.65
N TYR A 107 -10.72 5.55 -0.55
CA TYR A 107 -11.03 6.39 -1.70
C TYR A 107 -12.21 7.33 -1.43
N HIS A 108 -13.30 6.80 -0.86
CA HIS A 108 -14.46 7.62 -0.54
C HIS A 108 -14.21 8.61 0.60
N ALA A 109 -13.32 8.28 1.53
CA ALA A 109 -12.98 9.17 2.63
C ALA A 109 -12.09 10.34 2.18
N PHE A 110 -11.15 10.13 1.24
CA PHE A 110 -10.06 11.07 1.02
C PHE A 110 -9.81 11.49 -0.44
N TRP A 111 -10.34 10.76 -1.44
CA TRP A 111 -9.95 10.96 -2.83
C TRP A 111 -11.04 11.40 -3.79
N THR A 112 -12.30 11.35 -3.40
CA THR A 112 -13.42 11.70 -4.30
C THR A 112 -13.30 13.10 -4.90
N ASP A 113 -12.75 14.05 -4.15
CA ASP A 113 -12.56 15.43 -4.59
C ASP A 113 -11.20 15.63 -5.30
N TYR A 114 -10.21 14.77 -5.06
CA TYR A 114 -8.86 14.91 -5.60
C TYR A 114 -8.64 14.20 -6.94
N LEU A 115 -9.25 13.04 -7.14
CA LEU A 115 -8.93 12.18 -8.29
C LEU A 115 -9.08 12.90 -9.62
N HIS A 116 -10.12 13.71 -9.79
CA HIS A 116 -10.33 14.47 -11.02
C HIS A 116 -9.20 15.49 -11.26
N ASP A 117 -8.79 16.24 -10.23
CA ASP A 117 -7.69 17.20 -10.33
C ASP A 117 -6.37 16.48 -10.60
N ARG A 118 -6.11 15.36 -9.89
CA ARG A 118 -4.91 14.55 -10.09
C ARG A 118 -4.81 14.02 -11.51
N LEU A 119 -5.88 13.47 -12.08
CA LEU A 119 -5.90 12.94 -13.45
C LEU A 119 -5.81 14.03 -14.51
N ALA A 120 -6.31 15.23 -14.24
CA ALA A 120 -6.18 16.37 -15.14
C ALA A 120 -4.77 16.97 -15.15
N ASN A 121 -3.94 16.65 -14.19
CA ASN A 121 -2.57 17.14 -14.03
C ASN A 121 -1.57 15.98 -14.18
N PRO A 122 -0.95 15.79 -15.37
CA PRO A 122 0.00 14.70 -15.57
C PRO A 122 1.26 14.83 -14.67
N ASP A 123 1.57 16.03 -14.20
CA ASP A 123 2.63 16.30 -13.25
C ASP A 123 2.14 16.01 -11.81
N SER A 124 2.44 14.82 -11.31
CA SER A 124 2.11 14.39 -9.94
C SER A 124 2.80 15.26 -8.89
N TYR A 125 4.02 15.69 -9.13
CA TYR A 125 4.75 16.55 -8.20
C TYR A 125 4.12 17.93 -8.07
N GLY A 126 3.64 18.51 -9.17
CA GLY A 126 2.87 19.76 -9.14
C GLY A 126 1.54 19.64 -8.37
N PHE A 127 0.88 18.48 -8.47
CA PHE A 127 -0.28 18.17 -7.64
C PHE A 127 0.10 18.08 -6.15
N TYR A 128 1.13 17.31 -5.82
CA TYR A 128 1.66 17.21 -4.46
C TYR A 128 1.99 18.57 -3.85
N LEU A 129 2.69 19.43 -4.57
CA LEU A 129 3.05 20.76 -4.06
C LEU A 129 1.84 21.63 -3.65
N ARG A 130 0.67 21.41 -4.28
CA ARG A 130 -0.58 22.10 -3.89
C ARG A 130 -1.27 21.48 -2.67
N HIS A 131 -0.99 20.20 -2.39
CA HIS A 131 -1.69 19.39 -1.39
C HIS A 131 -0.75 18.75 -0.36
N GLN A 132 0.43 19.34 -0.11
CA GLN A 132 1.46 18.75 0.77
C GLN A 132 0.97 18.38 2.17
N ALA A 133 0.00 19.11 2.71
CA ALA A 133 -0.57 18.84 4.03
C ALA A 133 -1.54 17.65 4.04
N ASP A 134 -1.86 17.09 2.87
CA ASP A 134 -2.87 16.05 2.70
C ASP A 134 -2.23 14.66 2.51
N PHE A 135 -0.92 14.59 2.25
CA PHE A 135 -0.20 13.37 1.93
C PHE A 135 1.01 13.17 2.84
N VAL A 136 1.24 11.93 3.26
CA VAL A 136 2.36 11.55 4.13
C VAL A 136 3.70 11.64 3.39
N THR A 137 3.70 11.36 2.07
CA THR A 137 4.85 11.49 1.16
C THR A 137 4.40 12.11 -0.16
N ASP A 138 5.34 12.51 -1.02
CA ASP A 138 5.03 12.93 -2.39
C ASP A 138 4.54 11.75 -3.24
N TYR A 139 5.06 10.55 -2.99
CA TYR A 139 4.66 9.33 -3.68
C TYR A 139 3.21 8.96 -3.39
N ALA A 140 2.73 9.13 -2.17
CA ALA A 140 1.33 8.96 -1.77
C ALA A 140 0.36 9.80 -2.64
N SER A 141 0.80 10.92 -3.18
CA SER A 141 -0.05 11.78 -4.02
C SER A 141 -0.22 11.27 -5.45
N THR A 142 0.39 10.16 -5.82
CA THR A 142 0.35 9.59 -7.18
C THR A 142 -1.04 9.10 -7.55
N ASP A 143 -1.65 8.31 -6.70
CA ASP A 143 -3.01 7.78 -6.85
C ASP A 143 -3.53 7.20 -5.52
N PRO A 144 -4.81 6.79 -5.44
CA PRO A 144 -5.38 6.20 -4.22
C PRO A 144 -4.71 4.92 -3.74
N SER A 145 -4.21 4.07 -4.64
CA SER A 145 -3.58 2.80 -4.24
C SER A 145 -2.20 3.02 -3.66
N GLU A 146 -1.45 4.00 -4.15
CA GLU A 146 -0.18 4.42 -3.57
C GLU A 146 -0.39 5.15 -2.23
N ASP A 147 -1.41 6.00 -2.13
CA ASP A 147 -1.70 6.73 -0.89
C ASP A 147 -2.09 5.79 0.26
N ILE A 148 -2.92 4.78 -0.01
CA ILE A 148 -3.26 3.81 1.04
C ILE A 148 -2.05 2.94 1.43
N ALA A 149 -1.15 2.62 0.48
CA ALA A 149 0.06 1.86 0.73
C ALA A 149 1.04 2.65 1.61
N GLU A 150 1.33 3.89 1.25
CA GLU A 150 2.15 4.80 2.04
C GLU A 150 1.54 5.07 3.43
N SER A 151 0.26 5.41 3.47
CA SER A 151 -0.43 5.69 4.73
C SER A 151 -0.45 4.49 5.68
N PHE A 152 -0.65 3.26 5.17
CA PHE A 152 -0.59 2.06 6.00
C PHE A 152 0.83 1.74 6.47
N THR A 153 1.83 1.96 5.63
CA THR A 153 3.24 1.80 6.01
C THR A 153 3.56 2.66 7.23
N TYR A 154 3.23 3.94 7.21
CA TYR A 154 3.48 4.83 8.34
C TYR A 154 2.51 4.65 9.51
N PHE A 155 1.28 4.17 9.27
CA PHE A 155 0.41 3.68 10.35
C PHE A 155 1.09 2.55 11.14
N VAL A 156 1.81 1.66 10.49
CA VAL A 156 2.56 0.59 11.18
C VAL A 156 3.80 1.13 11.89
N LEU A 157 4.58 1.96 11.22
CA LEU A 157 5.91 2.36 11.70
C LEU A 157 5.89 3.49 12.73
N TRP A 158 4.99 4.46 12.58
CA TRP A 158 4.95 5.62 13.47
C TRP A 158 4.00 5.43 14.66
N ASP A 159 4.18 6.27 15.67
CA ASP A 159 3.19 6.39 16.72
C ASP A 159 1.90 7.03 16.19
N ALA A 160 0.78 6.75 16.87
CA ALA A 160 -0.50 7.29 16.45
C ALA A 160 -0.45 8.83 16.41
N PRO A 161 -0.80 9.46 15.29
CA PRO A 161 -0.82 10.91 15.23
C PRO A 161 -1.91 11.47 16.15
N GLU A 162 -1.60 12.63 16.76
CA GLU A 162 -2.51 13.33 17.68
C GLU A 162 -3.18 14.56 17.02
N GLY A 163 -2.79 14.90 15.78
CA GLY A 163 -3.28 16.04 15.05
C GLY A 163 -4.49 15.73 14.17
N ASP A 164 -4.91 16.74 13.40
CA ASP A 164 -6.08 16.73 12.51
C ASP A 164 -5.72 17.12 11.06
N ALA A 165 -4.44 17.04 10.70
CA ALA A 165 -4.04 17.17 9.30
C ALA A 165 -4.56 15.98 8.49
N VAL A 166 -4.88 16.16 7.21
CA VAL A 166 -5.49 15.10 6.38
C VAL A 166 -4.61 13.86 6.32
N TRP A 167 -3.28 14.00 6.21
CA TRP A 167 -2.37 12.85 6.26
C TRP A 167 -2.44 12.10 7.61
N GLU A 168 -2.67 12.81 8.74
CA GLU A 168 -2.85 12.19 10.06
C GLU A 168 -4.18 11.46 10.15
N GLU A 169 -5.24 12.02 9.56
CA GLU A 169 -6.55 11.34 9.46
C GLU A 169 -6.44 10.06 8.61
N LYS A 170 -5.62 10.06 7.55
CA LYS A 170 -5.35 8.86 6.73
C LYS A 170 -4.66 7.76 7.55
N LEU A 171 -3.66 8.09 8.37
CA LEU A 171 -3.06 7.12 9.28
C LEU A 171 -4.08 6.62 10.33
N ASN A 172 -4.89 7.52 10.88
CA ASN A 172 -5.92 7.19 11.84
C ASN A 172 -7.10 6.38 11.23
N PHE A 173 -7.26 6.40 9.93
CA PHE A 173 -8.28 5.63 9.21
C PHE A 173 -8.23 4.14 9.53
N PHE A 174 -7.05 3.56 9.65
CA PHE A 174 -6.87 2.12 9.85
C PHE A 174 -7.27 1.63 11.24
N TYR A 175 -7.37 2.50 12.25
CA TYR A 175 -7.85 2.12 13.59
C TYR A 175 -9.31 1.69 13.63
N ARG A 176 -10.09 1.93 12.58
CA ARG A 176 -11.48 1.45 12.46
C ARG A 176 -11.58 -0.05 12.14
N TYR A 177 -10.45 -0.69 11.78
CA TYR A 177 -10.36 -2.10 11.41
C TYR A 177 -9.54 -2.89 12.45
N PRO A 178 -10.20 -3.65 13.35
CA PRO A 178 -9.50 -4.38 14.42
C PRO A 178 -8.38 -5.30 13.94
N GLU A 179 -8.54 -5.93 12.76
CA GLU A 179 -7.54 -6.81 12.14
C GLU A 179 -6.30 -6.05 11.70
N LEU A 180 -6.43 -4.80 11.26
CA LEU A 180 -5.28 -3.95 10.88
C LEU A 180 -4.56 -3.41 12.11
N VAL A 181 -5.29 -3.14 13.20
CA VAL A 181 -4.69 -2.80 14.50
C VAL A 181 -3.90 -3.97 15.07
N GLU A 182 -4.42 -5.19 14.93
CA GLU A 182 -3.70 -6.40 15.35
C GLU A 182 -2.45 -6.61 14.48
N PHE A 183 -2.56 -6.45 13.15
CA PHE A 183 -1.40 -6.48 12.25
C PHE A 183 -0.32 -5.49 12.71
N ARG A 184 -0.69 -4.23 12.94
CA ARG A 184 0.22 -3.20 13.44
C ARG A 184 0.91 -3.61 14.73
N THR A 185 0.14 -4.14 15.70
CA THR A 185 0.67 -4.56 16.99
C THR A 185 1.71 -5.66 16.84
N GLN A 186 1.44 -6.65 16.01
CA GLN A 186 2.36 -7.76 15.77
C GLN A 186 3.60 -7.32 14.98
N ALA A 187 3.42 -6.49 13.93
CA ALA A 187 4.53 -5.97 13.13
C ALA A 187 5.47 -5.12 13.99
N ARG A 188 4.94 -4.17 14.77
CA ARG A 188 5.74 -3.34 15.69
C ARG A 188 6.52 -4.17 16.71
N ALA A 189 5.89 -5.20 17.28
CA ALA A 189 6.58 -6.10 18.22
C ALA A 189 7.77 -6.83 17.57
N ARG A 190 7.67 -7.20 16.28
CA ARG A 190 8.76 -7.81 15.52
C ARG A 190 9.87 -6.82 15.17
N LEU A 191 9.50 -5.58 14.91
CA LEU A 191 10.44 -4.49 14.59
C LEU A 191 11.10 -3.87 15.84
N GLY A 192 10.59 -4.16 17.04
CA GLY A 192 11.08 -3.59 18.28
C GLY A 192 10.64 -2.15 18.54
N LEU A 193 9.49 -1.76 17.96
CA LEU A 193 8.87 -0.43 18.07
C LEU A 193 7.86 -0.36 19.22
#